data_b2ce97a664a54280aead740204039115
#
_entry.id   b2ce97a664a54280aead740204039115
#
_cell.length_a   1.000
_cell.length_b   1.000
_cell.length_c   1.000
_cell.angle_alpha   90.00
_cell.angle_beta   90.00
_cell.angle_gamma   90.00
#
_symmetry.space_group_name_H-M   'P 1'
#
loop_
_entity.id
_entity.type
_entity.pdbx_description
1 polymer ?
#
loop_
_entity_poly.entity_id
_entity_poly.type
_entity_poly.pdbx_seq_one_letter_code
_entity_poly.pdbx_strand_id
1 'polypeptide(L)'
;GAQQNTVRVRFDPTQGEEQLLAREVIEKALNPDKTDPGYIVAPNLVPNTPSWLLKINALPMYLGLDLRGGVHFLLQVDMRTAIQKRAESTAADLRTQFRDKRIRHAGISRTGNTIEVLFNDAEERARAMDVMRQTQPDLSFREADEGGKLMIVAELSQKAIQNVQEYSLKQNISTLHNRINELGVAEPVIAQQGADRIVVQLPGVQDTAKAKDI
;
A
#
# COMPACT_ATOMS: atom_id res chain seq x y z
N GLY A 1 25.47 8.73 1.28
CA GLY A 1 24.64 8.69 0.09
C GLY A 1 25.37 7.91 -0.98
N ALA A 2 24.88 6.72 -1.35
CA ALA A 2 25.37 5.96 -2.48
C ALA A 2 25.05 6.75 -3.77
N GLN A 3 26.05 7.17 -4.52
CA GLN A 3 25.85 7.66 -5.87
C GLN A 3 25.40 6.48 -6.73
N GLN A 4 24.16 6.51 -7.18
CA GLN A 4 23.68 5.56 -8.19
C GLN A 4 24.48 5.82 -9.49
N ASN A 5 25.29 4.85 -9.89
CA ASN A 5 25.97 4.88 -11.18
C ASN A 5 24.92 4.72 -12.29
N THR A 6 24.52 5.83 -12.90
CA THR A 6 23.54 5.84 -13.98
C THR A 6 24.27 6.05 -15.31
N VAL A 7 24.09 5.11 -16.25
CA VAL A 7 24.56 5.25 -17.63
C VAL A 7 23.38 5.67 -18.49
N ARG A 8 23.56 6.72 -19.31
CA ARG A 8 22.54 7.21 -20.23
C ARG A 8 22.99 7.01 -21.67
N VAL A 9 22.17 6.31 -22.44
CA VAL A 9 22.34 6.14 -23.89
C VAL A 9 21.26 6.96 -24.58
N ARG A 10 21.64 7.85 -25.50
CA ARG A 10 20.72 8.74 -26.20
C ARG A 10 20.54 8.27 -27.64
N PHE A 11 19.30 8.18 -28.09
CA PHE A 11 18.92 7.90 -29.48
C PHE A 11 18.24 9.10 -30.10
N ASP A 12 18.28 9.20 -31.43
CA ASP A 12 17.54 10.21 -32.16
C ASP A 12 16.02 9.85 -32.13
N PRO A 13 15.11 10.81 -32.01
CA PRO A 13 13.67 10.57 -31.97
C PRO A 13 13.11 9.90 -33.23
N THR A 14 13.85 9.89 -34.35
CA THR A 14 13.47 9.20 -35.60
C THR A 14 13.77 7.70 -35.57
N GLN A 15 14.52 7.21 -34.59
CA GLN A 15 15.04 5.83 -34.51
C GLN A 15 14.26 4.99 -33.47
N GLY A 16 12.95 5.03 -33.48
CA GLY A 16 12.12 4.33 -32.48
C GLY A 16 12.30 2.81 -32.45
N GLU A 17 12.47 2.16 -33.58
CA GLU A 17 12.71 0.70 -33.66
C GLU A 17 14.09 0.31 -33.12
N GLU A 18 15.10 1.09 -33.43
CA GLU A 18 16.47 0.87 -32.93
C GLU A 18 16.57 1.05 -31.41
N GLN A 19 15.77 1.95 -30.85
CA GLN A 19 15.69 2.18 -29.43
C GLN A 19 15.12 0.95 -28.68
N LEU A 20 14.11 0.32 -29.23
CA LEU A 20 13.51 -0.90 -28.65
C LEU A 20 14.49 -2.08 -28.71
N LEU A 21 15.15 -2.27 -29.85
CA LEU A 21 16.18 -3.31 -30.03
C LEU A 21 17.37 -3.08 -29.08
N ALA A 22 17.84 -1.85 -28.98
CA ALA A 22 18.95 -1.53 -28.10
C ALA A 22 18.59 -1.76 -26.61
N ARG A 23 17.36 -1.45 -26.22
CA ARG A 23 16.89 -1.76 -24.88
C ARG A 23 16.96 -3.25 -24.58
N GLU A 24 16.45 -4.09 -25.50
CA GLU A 24 16.45 -5.54 -25.33
C GLU A 24 17.88 -6.12 -25.24
N VAL A 25 18.78 -5.62 -26.07
CA VAL A 25 20.20 -6.01 -26.07
C VAL A 25 20.88 -5.61 -24.77
N ILE A 26 20.66 -4.37 -24.30
CA ILE A 26 21.24 -3.85 -23.07
C ILE A 26 20.68 -4.61 -21.87
N GLU A 27 19.37 -4.85 -21.82
CA GLU A 27 18.71 -5.58 -20.74
C GLU A 27 19.24 -7.03 -20.65
N LYS A 28 19.40 -7.72 -21.78
CA LYS A 28 19.95 -9.06 -21.86
C LYS A 28 21.44 -9.12 -21.47
N ALA A 29 22.21 -8.08 -21.81
CA ALA A 29 23.63 -8.01 -21.50
C ALA A 29 23.89 -7.69 -20.04
N LEU A 30 23.07 -6.83 -19.41
CA LEU A 30 23.24 -6.42 -18.01
C LEU A 30 22.55 -7.36 -17.03
N ASN A 31 21.47 -8.01 -17.44
CA ASN A 31 20.69 -8.93 -16.62
C ASN A 31 20.64 -10.33 -17.28
N PRO A 32 21.74 -11.10 -17.24
CA PRO A 32 21.76 -12.45 -17.81
C PRO A 32 20.82 -13.42 -17.05
N ASP A 33 20.56 -13.13 -15.76
CA ASP A 33 19.57 -13.83 -14.96
C ASP A 33 18.30 -13.01 -14.86
N LYS A 34 17.21 -13.51 -15.42
CA LYS A 34 15.89 -12.83 -15.40
C LYS A 34 15.21 -12.89 -14.04
N THR A 35 15.66 -13.76 -13.14
CA THR A 35 15.05 -13.93 -11.81
C THR A 35 15.62 -12.97 -10.76
N ASP A 36 16.83 -12.44 -11.01
CA ASP A 36 17.46 -11.42 -10.14
C ASP A 36 18.13 -10.33 -11.00
N PRO A 37 17.36 -9.38 -11.53
CA PRO A 37 17.90 -8.30 -12.37
C PRO A 37 18.72 -7.32 -11.53
N GLY A 38 20.03 -7.29 -11.74
CA GLY A 38 20.95 -6.37 -11.06
C GLY A 38 20.86 -4.93 -11.54
N TYR A 39 20.27 -4.68 -12.73
CA TYR A 39 20.17 -3.35 -13.35
C TYR A 39 18.79 -3.11 -13.94
N ILE A 40 18.31 -1.87 -13.78
CA ILE A 40 17.03 -1.43 -14.37
C ILE A 40 17.32 -0.66 -15.66
N VAL A 41 16.80 -1.14 -16.78
CA VAL A 41 16.90 -0.47 -18.09
C VAL A 41 15.59 0.25 -18.38
N ALA A 42 15.54 1.56 -18.15
CA ALA A 42 14.34 2.38 -18.31
C ALA A 42 14.47 3.33 -19.51
N PRO A 43 13.53 3.31 -20.47
CA PRO A 43 13.45 4.35 -21.50
C PRO A 43 12.97 5.66 -20.87
N ASN A 44 13.69 6.76 -21.16
CA ASN A 44 13.30 8.09 -20.72
C ASN A 44 13.39 9.08 -21.85
N LEU A 45 12.44 10.01 -21.94
CA LEU A 45 12.49 11.10 -22.88
C LEU A 45 13.45 12.18 -22.37
N VAL A 46 14.49 12.45 -23.14
CA VAL A 46 15.44 13.52 -22.84
C VAL A 46 14.99 14.80 -23.56
N PRO A 47 14.78 15.91 -22.85
CA PRO A 47 14.41 17.16 -23.47
C PRO A 47 15.47 17.61 -24.48
N ASN A 48 15.07 17.99 -25.68
CA ASN A 48 15.97 18.59 -26.68
C ASN A 48 15.97 20.11 -26.56
N THR A 49 16.23 20.61 -25.36
CA THR A 49 16.24 22.05 -25.07
C THR A 49 17.48 22.68 -25.63
N PRO A 50 17.37 23.70 -26.47
CA PRO A 50 18.54 24.45 -26.98
C PRO A 50 19.36 25.04 -25.84
N SER A 51 20.69 25.04 -25.98
CA SER A 51 21.64 25.48 -24.94
C SER A 51 21.43 26.93 -24.47
N TRP A 52 20.89 27.79 -25.32
CA TRP A 52 20.61 29.20 -24.98
C TRP A 52 19.43 29.32 -24.01
N LEU A 53 18.41 28.44 -24.10
CA LEU A 53 17.28 28.37 -23.13
C LEU A 53 17.76 27.91 -21.77
N LEU A 54 18.69 26.94 -21.71
CA LEU A 54 19.25 26.48 -20.45
C LEU A 54 20.05 27.59 -19.73
N LYS A 55 20.67 28.52 -20.48
CA LYS A 55 21.40 29.67 -19.91
C LYS A 55 20.50 30.66 -19.16
N ILE A 56 19.23 30.75 -19.52
CA ILE A 56 18.22 31.61 -18.85
C ILE A 56 17.37 30.85 -17.85
N ASN A 57 17.79 29.63 -17.45
CA ASN A 57 17.05 28.74 -16.56
C ASN A 57 15.62 28.40 -17.04
N ALA A 58 15.37 28.47 -18.34
CA ALA A 58 14.11 27.99 -18.91
C ALA A 58 14.13 26.46 -18.94
N LEU A 59 13.59 25.86 -17.90
CA LEU A 59 13.43 24.41 -17.82
C LEU A 59 12.35 23.94 -18.81
N PRO A 60 12.54 22.76 -19.43
CA PRO A 60 11.52 22.19 -20.30
C PRO A 60 10.26 21.91 -19.51
N MET A 61 9.11 22.23 -20.10
CA MET A 61 7.83 21.90 -19.51
C MET A 61 7.62 20.39 -19.60
N TYR A 62 7.35 19.75 -18.47
CA TYR A 62 7.01 18.33 -18.44
C TYR A 62 5.63 18.15 -19.03
N LEU A 63 5.56 17.38 -20.13
CA LEU A 63 4.32 17.06 -20.79
C LEU A 63 3.56 16.02 -19.95
N GLY A 64 2.32 16.33 -19.58
CA GLY A 64 1.43 15.41 -18.89
C GLY A 64 0.97 14.22 -19.75
N LEU A 65 0.14 13.36 -19.17
CA LEU A 65 -0.45 12.18 -19.82
C LEU A 65 -1.14 12.50 -21.14
N ASP A 66 -1.82 13.65 -21.24
CA ASP A 66 -2.56 14.09 -22.42
C ASP A 66 -1.66 14.30 -23.66
N LEU A 67 -0.38 14.61 -23.44
CA LEU A 67 0.57 14.92 -24.51
C LEU A 67 1.60 13.82 -24.73
N ARG A 68 1.89 13.01 -23.72
CA ARG A 68 2.85 11.89 -23.80
C ARG A 68 2.17 10.54 -24.04
N GLY A 69 0.86 10.47 -23.85
CA GLY A 69 0.17 9.19 -23.69
C GLY A 69 0.59 8.50 -22.40
N GLY A 70 -0.04 7.43 -22.05
CA GLY A 70 0.26 6.68 -20.85
C GLY A 70 -0.97 5.98 -20.31
N VAL A 71 -0.82 5.39 -19.14
CA VAL A 71 -1.88 4.65 -18.48
C VAL A 71 -2.31 5.38 -17.21
N HIS A 72 -3.62 5.48 -17.02
CA HIS A 72 -4.24 6.03 -15.84
C HIS A 72 -5.07 4.94 -15.14
N PHE A 73 -4.72 4.61 -13.90
CA PHE A 73 -5.48 3.68 -13.08
C PHE A 73 -6.14 4.41 -11.92
N LEU A 74 -7.35 3.99 -11.62
CA LEU A 74 -8.02 4.30 -10.37
C LEU A 74 -8.16 2.99 -9.59
N LEU A 75 -7.40 2.86 -8.52
CA LEU A 75 -7.38 1.69 -7.65
C LEU A 75 -8.24 1.98 -6.42
N GLN A 76 -9.00 1.00 -5.98
CA GLN A 76 -9.75 1.08 -4.73
C GLN A 76 -9.14 0.11 -3.71
N VAL A 77 -8.83 0.62 -2.52
CA VAL A 77 -8.34 -0.18 -1.41
C VAL A 77 -9.50 -0.90 -0.74
N ASP A 78 -9.39 -2.21 -0.55
CA ASP A 78 -10.39 -2.98 0.19
C ASP A 78 -10.31 -2.70 1.69
N MET A 79 -10.95 -1.60 2.10
CA MET A 79 -11.00 -1.17 3.48
C MET A 79 -11.73 -2.15 4.39
N ARG A 80 -12.70 -2.90 3.85
CA ARG A 80 -13.43 -3.92 4.60
C ARG A 80 -12.49 -5.02 5.08
N THR A 81 -11.71 -5.58 4.16
CA THR A 81 -10.72 -6.61 4.48
C THR A 81 -9.64 -6.08 5.43
N ALA A 82 -9.19 -4.84 5.27
CA ALA A 82 -8.21 -4.23 6.17
C ALA A 82 -8.75 -4.14 7.61
N ILE A 83 -9.98 -3.67 7.80
CA ILE A 83 -10.64 -3.58 9.10
C ILE A 83 -10.86 -4.97 9.71
N GLN A 84 -11.31 -5.95 8.91
CA GLN A 84 -11.50 -7.33 9.36
C GLN A 84 -10.19 -7.97 9.85
N LYS A 85 -9.08 -7.79 9.13
CA LYS A 85 -7.76 -8.25 9.54
C LYS A 85 -7.30 -7.60 10.85
N ARG A 86 -7.58 -6.31 11.04
CA ARG A 86 -7.27 -5.62 12.30
C ARG A 86 -8.07 -6.21 13.46
N ALA A 87 -9.38 -6.46 13.27
CA ALA A 87 -10.21 -7.08 14.28
C ALA A 87 -9.75 -8.52 14.62
N GLU A 88 -9.31 -9.28 13.60
CA GLU A 88 -8.76 -10.63 13.79
C GLU A 88 -7.45 -10.61 14.61
N SER A 89 -6.51 -9.73 14.27
CA SER A 89 -5.28 -9.53 15.04
C SER A 89 -5.60 -9.14 16.48
N THR A 90 -6.54 -8.21 16.68
CA THR A 90 -6.96 -7.79 18.03
C THR A 90 -7.57 -8.94 18.82
N ALA A 91 -8.37 -9.80 18.21
CA ALA A 91 -8.94 -10.99 18.89
C ALA A 91 -7.83 -11.99 19.28
N ALA A 92 -6.79 -12.15 18.47
CA ALA A 92 -5.63 -12.97 18.80
C ALA A 92 -4.82 -12.38 19.97
N ASP A 93 -4.63 -11.06 19.97
CA ASP A 93 -3.95 -10.34 21.04
C ASP A 93 -4.70 -10.47 22.37
N LEU A 94 -6.04 -10.36 22.35
CA LEU A 94 -6.87 -10.57 23.53
C LEU A 94 -6.76 -11.99 24.10
N ARG A 95 -6.71 -13.03 23.24
CA ARG A 95 -6.47 -14.41 23.71
C ARG A 95 -5.15 -14.54 24.46
N THR A 96 -4.10 -13.92 23.93
CA THR A 96 -2.76 -13.93 24.54
C THR A 96 -2.78 -13.18 25.87
N GLN A 97 -3.35 -11.98 25.90
CA GLN A 97 -3.44 -11.17 27.12
C GLN A 97 -4.24 -11.86 28.24
N PHE A 98 -5.39 -12.48 27.90
CA PHE A 98 -6.20 -13.19 28.89
C PHE A 98 -5.46 -14.41 29.45
N ARG A 99 -4.73 -15.14 28.62
CA ARG A 99 -3.87 -16.24 29.07
C ARG A 99 -2.80 -15.74 30.03
N ASP A 100 -2.10 -14.68 29.68
CA ASP A 100 -1.01 -14.11 30.46
C ASP A 100 -1.49 -13.53 31.81
N LYS A 101 -2.66 -12.92 31.80
CA LYS A 101 -3.34 -12.37 32.99
C LYS A 101 -4.14 -13.45 33.76
N ARG A 102 -4.16 -14.69 33.28
CA ARG A 102 -4.94 -15.81 33.85
C ARG A 102 -6.43 -15.49 34.00
N ILE A 103 -7.00 -14.79 33.02
CA ILE A 103 -8.44 -14.52 32.95
C ILE A 103 -9.12 -15.69 32.27
N ARG A 104 -10.12 -16.30 32.93
CA ARG A 104 -10.88 -17.42 32.40
C ARG A 104 -12.03 -16.90 31.55
N HIS A 105 -12.12 -17.39 30.31
CA HIS A 105 -13.22 -17.10 29.41
C HIS A 105 -13.77 -18.39 28.79
N ALA A 106 -15.05 -18.39 28.43
CA ALA A 106 -15.70 -19.53 27.79
C ALA A 106 -15.43 -19.61 26.29
N GLY A 107 -15.05 -18.50 25.68
CA GLY A 107 -14.67 -18.43 24.25
C GLY A 107 -14.44 -17.00 23.79
N ILE A 108 -13.70 -16.87 22.67
CA ILE A 108 -13.55 -15.62 21.94
C ILE A 108 -13.92 -15.92 20.49
N SER A 109 -14.99 -15.32 20.01
CA SER A 109 -15.47 -15.39 18.64
C SER A 109 -15.36 -14.03 17.96
N ARG A 110 -15.38 -14.03 16.62
CA ARG A 110 -15.40 -12.84 15.82
C ARG A 110 -16.41 -12.99 14.68
N THR A 111 -17.28 -12.02 14.57
CA THR A 111 -18.26 -11.90 13.48
C THR A 111 -18.07 -10.57 12.78
N GLY A 112 -17.51 -10.58 11.57
CA GLY A 112 -17.16 -9.34 10.85
C GLY A 112 -16.13 -8.50 11.62
N ASN A 113 -16.54 -7.33 12.10
CA ASN A 113 -15.71 -6.38 12.85
C ASN A 113 -15.92 -6.47 14.37
N THR A 114 -16.86 -7.29 14.80
CA THR A 114 -17.25 -7.46 16.20
C THR A 114 -16.52 -8.64 16.81
N ILE A 115 -15.94 -8.43 17.98
CA ILE A 115 -15.28 -9.45 18.80
C ILE A 115 -16.17 -9.72 19.99
N GLU A 116 -16.54 -10.97 20.20
CA GLU A 116 -17.39 -11.42 21.31
C GLU A 116 -16.58 -12.30 22.25
N VAL A 117 -16.53 -11.94 23.51
CA VAL A 117 -15.89 -12.73 24.56
C VAL A 117 -16.93 -13.22 25.53
N LEU A 118 -17.03 -14.52 25.68
CA LEU A 118 -17.98 -15.22 26.54
C LEU A 118 -17.33 -15.55 27.88
N PHE A 119 -18.10 -15.36 28.96
CA PHE A 119 -17.67 -15.66 30.33
C PHE A 119 -18.70 -16.51 31.05
N ASN A 120 -18.23 -17.36 31.96
CA ASN A 120 -19.11 -18.16 32.86
C ASN A 120 -19.27 -17.46 34.22
N ASP A 121 -18.48 -16.46 34.51
CA ASP A 121 -18.41 -15.77 35.79
C ASP A 121 -18.36 -14.25 35.60
N ALA A 122 -19.17 -13.53 36.37
CA ALA A 122 -19.25 -12.08 36.32
C ALA A 122 -17.97 -11.39 36.84
N GLU A 123 -17.25 -11.99 37.78
CA GLU A 123 -16.00 -11.48 38.29
C GLU A 123 -14.91 -11.54 37.21
N GLU A 124 -14.79 -12.65 36.50
CA GLU A 124 -13.85 -12.80 35.40
C GLU A 124 -14.19 -11.85 34.24
N ARG A 125 -15.48 -11.61 33.94
CA ARG A 125 -15.92 -10.61 32.96
C ARG A 125 -15.48 -9.20 33.37
N ALA A 126 -15.67 -8.82 34.63
CA ALA A 126 -15.25 -7.51 35.14
C ALA A 126 -13.72 -7.33 35.04
N ARG A 127 -12.94 -8.32 35.45
CA ARG A 127 -11.47 -8.31 35.31
C ARG A 127 -11.02 -8.20 33.85
N ALA A 128 -11.70 -8.93 32.97
CA ALA A 128 -11.43 -8.85 31.54
C ALA A 128 -11.71 -7.46 30.99
N MET A 129 -12.84 -6.84 31.38
CA MET A 129 -13.21 -5.49 30.98
C MET A 129 -12.15 -4.46 31.40
N ASP A 130 -11.64 -4.56 32.62
CA ASP A 130 -10.60 -3.64 33.11
C ASP A 130 -9.30 -3.80 32.34
N VAL A 131 -8.89 -5.03 32.06
CA VAL A 131 -7.70 -5.30 31.24
C VAL A 131 -7.88 -4.77 29.82
N MET A 132 -9.04 -5.04 29.19
CA MET A 132 -9.32 -4.57 27.84
C MET A 132 -9.34 -3.05 27.75
N ARG A 133 -9.92 -2.34 28.70
CA ARG A 133 -9.91 -0.86 28.75
C ARG A 133 -8.50 -0.29 28.84
N GLN A 134 -7.60 -0.94 29.60
CA GLN A 134 -6.23 -0.49 29.76
C GLN A 134 -5.34 -0.79 28.56
N THR A 135 -5.54 -1.93 27.92
CA THR A 135 -4.63 -2.45 26.89
C THR A 135 -5.09 -2.24 25.47
N GLN A 136 -6.40 -1.98 25.26
CA GLN A 136 -7.02 -1.87 23.95
C GLN A 136 -7.81 -0.56 23.79
N PRO A 137 -7.14 0.60 23.78
CA PRO A 137 -7.80 1.92 23.69
C PRO A 137 -8.51 2.13 22.33
N ASP A 138 -8.17 1.31 21.33
CA ASP A 138 -8.75 1.35 19.99
C ASP A 138 -10.12 0.67 19.91
N LEU A 139 -10.57 0.01 20.98
CA LEU A 139 -11.85 -0.70 21.01
C LEU A 139 -12.90 0.09 21.80
N SER A 140 -14.13 -0.03 21.35
CA SER A 140 -15.34 0.31 22.11
C SER A 140 -15.92 -0.98 22.69
N PHE A 141 -16.30 -0.97 23.94
CA PHE A 141 -16.78 -2.14 24.68
C PHE A 141 -18.20 -1.95 25.17
N ARG A 142 -18.99 -3.01 25.11
CA ARG A 142 -20.28 -3.10 25.80
C ARG A 142 -20.43 -4.47 26.45
N GLU A 143 -21.05 -4.49 27.59
CA GLU A 143 -21.50 -5.72 28.22
C GLU A 143 -22.83 -6.15 27.58
N ALA A 144 -22.99 -7.42 27.39
CA ALA A 144 -24.23 -8.03 26.90
C ALA A 144 -24.49 -9.34 27.66
N ASP A 145 -25.76 -9.58 27.93
CA ASP A 145 -26.22 -10.81 28.55
C ASP A 145 -27.28 -11.41 27.63
N GLU A 146 -26.89 -12.44 26.91
CA GLU A 146 -27.76 -13.13 25.95
C GLU A 146 -27.94 -14.61 26.34
N GLY A 147 -29.19 -15.02 26.54
CA GLY A 147 -29.49 -16.43 26.87
C GLY A 147 -28.83 -16.95 28.15
N GLY A 148 -28.59 -16.06 29.15
CA GLY A 148 -27.92 -16.41 30.40
C GLY A 148 -26.38 -16.50 30.26
N LYS A 149 -25.81 -16.12 29.12
CA LYS A 149 -24.37 -16.04 28.91
C LYS A 149 -23.91 -14.61 29.11
N LEU A 150 -22.90 -14.45 29.96
CA LEU A 150 -22.23 -13.17 30.19
C LEU A 150 -21.24 -12.93 29.08
N MET A 151 -21.30 -11.78 28.38
CA MET A 151 -20.37 -11.49 27.30
C MET A 151 -19.89 -10.04 27.32
N ILE A 152 -18.71 -9.83 26.75
CA ILE A 152 -18.21 -8.52 26.33
C ILE A 152 -18.25 -8.51 24.81
N VAL A 153 -18.89 -7.51 24.25
CA VAL A 153 -18.88 -7.21 22.83
C VAL A 153 -17.95 -6.04 22.59
N ALA A 154 -16.93 -6.25 21.79
CA ALA A 154 -15.93 -5.26 21.47
C ALA A 154 -15.91 -4.97 19.95
N GLU A 155 -15.82 -3.71 19.59
CA GLU A 155 -15.76 -3.25 18.21
C GLU A 155 -14.65 -2.21 18.08
N LEU A 156 -14.03 -2.13 16.89
CA LEU A 156 -13.08 -1.05 16.62
C LEU A 156 -13.79 0.31 16.72
N SER A 157 -13.21 1.22 17.48
CA SER A 157 -13.72 2.59 17.58
C SER A 157 -13.66 3.29 16.21
N GLN A 158 -14.48 4.33 16.00
CA GLN A 158 -14.46 5.10 14.75
C GLN A 158 -13.06 5.67 14.46
N LYS A 159 -12.36 6.12 15.49
CA LYS A 159 -10.99 6.61 15.39
C LYS A 159 -10.03 5.49 14.95
N ALA A 160 -10.15 4.30 15.50
CA ALA A 160 -9.34 3.15 15.12
C ALA A 160 -9.61 2.73 13.66
N ILE A 161 -10.87 2.75 13.23
CA ILE A 161 -11.24 2.49 11.83
C ILE A 161 -10.57 3.52 10.90
N GLN A 162 -10.64 4.81 11.21
CA GLN A 162 -9.98 5.86 10.44
C GLN A 162 -8.46 5.66 10.38
N ASN A 163 -7.82 5.34 11.49
CA ASN A 163 -6.40 5.06 11.54
C ASN A 163 -6.02 3.85 10.64
N VAL A 164 -6.82 2.77 10.67
CA VAL A 164 -6.62 1.60 9.79
C VAL A 164 -6.74 2.00 8.33
N GLN A 165 -7.73 2.81 7.98
CA GLN A 165 -7.94 3.29 6.62
C GLN A 165 -6.77 4.14 6.12
N GLU A 166 -6.35 5.12 6.90
CA GLU A 166 -5.21 5.99 6.57
C GLU A 166 -3.90 5.19 6.43
N TYR A 167 -3.65 4.28 7.37
CA TYR A 167 -2.47 3.43 7.34
C TYR A 167 -2.46 2.53 6.10
N SER A 168 -3.60 1.89 5.79
CA SER A 168 -3.73 1.02 4.62
C SER A 168 -3.50 1.78 3.32
N LEU A 169 -4.04 3.00 3.20
CA LEU A 169 -3.79 3.86 2.04
C LEU A 169 -2.31 4.22 1.89
N LYS A 170 -1.68 4.70 2.97
CA LYS A 170 -0.25 5.07 2.96
C LYS A 170 0.63 3.89 2.58
N GLN A 171 0.35 2.72 3.13
CA GLN A 171 1.10 1.50 2.84
C GLN A 171 0.94 1.05 1.39
N ASN A 172 -0.28 1.09 0.84
CA ASN A 172 -0.52 0.75 -0.55
C ASN A 172 0.17 1.74 -1.50
N ILE A 173 0.10 3.05 -1.22
CA ILE A 173 0.81 4.08 -1.99
C ILE A 173 2.32 3.82 -1.96
N SER A 174 2.90 3.53 -0.80
CA SER A 174 4.33 3.23 -0.68
C SER A 174 4.72 1.97 -1.45
N THR A 175 3.89 0.92 -1.39
CA THR A 175 4.12 -0.32 -2.14
C THR A 175 4.06 -0.07 -3.65
N LEU A 176 3.08 0.70 -4.12
CA LEU A 176 2.96 1.09 -5.53
C LEU A 176 4.16 1.91 -5.99
N HIS A 177 4.62 2.87 -5.19
CA HIS A 177 5.84 3.64 -5.50
C HIS A 177 7.05 2.73 -5.69
N ASN A 178 7.27 1.78 -4.78
CA ASN A 178 8.39 0.86 -4.85
C ASN A 178 8.31 0.00 -6.11
N ARG A 179 7.18 -0.63 -6.38
CA ARG A 179 6.97 -1.48 -7.55
C ARG A 179 7.12 -0.73 -8.87
N ILE A 180 6.57 0.48 -8.96
CA ILE A 180 6.66 1.31 -10.17
C ILE A 180 8.09 1.80 -10.38
N ASN A 181 8.83 2.12 -9.31
CA ASN A 181 10.24 2.46 -9.40
C ASN A 181 11.10 1.28 -9.88
N GLU A 182 10.79 0.05 -9.43
CA GLU A 182 11.45 -1.18 -9.91
C GLU A 182 11.25 -1.39 -11.41
N LEU A 183 10.12 -0.96 -11.96
CA LEU A 183 9.85 -1.02 -13.40
C LEU A 183 10.54 0.11 -14.19
N GLY A 184 11.18 1.05 -13.51
CA GLY A 184 11.90 2.16 -14.12
C GLY A 184 10.99 3.18 -14.83
N VAL A 185 9.71 3.26 -14.47
CA VAL A 185 8.81 4.28 -15.01
C VAL A 185 9.25 5.66 -14.56
N ALA A 186 9.48 6.56 -15.50
CA ALA A 186 9.88 7.92 -15.20
C ALA A 186 8.68 8.76 -14.73
N GLU A 187 8.86 9.46 -13.61
CA GLU A 187 7.90 10.43 -13.07
C GLU A 187 6.46 9.91 -12.91
N PRO A 188 6.24 8.78 -12.22
CA PRO A 188 4.89 8.30 -11.97
C PRO A 188 4.18 9.26 -11.01
N VAL A 189 2.90 9.52 -11.24
CA VAL A 189 2.05 10.23 -10.29
C VAL A 189 1.23 9.21 -9.52
N ILE A 190 1.43 9.14 -8.21
CA ILE A 190 0.65 8.27 -7.32
C ILE A 190 0.08 9.16 -6.23
N ALA A 191 -1.24 9.30 -6.22
CA ALA A 191 -1.91 10.20 -5.31
C ALA A 191 -3.19 9.57 -4.72
N GLN A 192 -3.47 9.92 -3.47
CA GLN A 192 -4.74 9.58 -2.85
C GLN A 192 -5.88 10.38 -3.49
N GLN A 193 -7.00 9.72 -3.78
CA GLN A 193 -8.23 10.34 -4.22
C GLN A 193 -9.41 9.90 -3.35
N GLY A 194 -9.86 10.78 -2.47
CA GLY A 194 -10.92 10.46 -1.51
C GLY A 194 -10.43 9.58 -0.36
N ALA A 195 -11.34 8.81 0.25
CA ALA A 195 -11.07 8.05 1.46
C ALA A 195 -10.41 6.67 1.23
N ASP A 196 -10.61 6.08 0.04
CA ASP A 196 -10.28 4.67 -0.24
C ASP A 196 -9.68 4.44 -1.62
N ARG A 197 -9.38 5.49 -2.40
CA ARG A 197 -8.91 5.37 -3.77
C ARG A 197 -7.52 5.95 -3.96
N ILE A 198 -6.78 5.35 -4.89
CA ILE A 198 -5.45 5.76 -5.30
C ILE A 198 -5.46 5.96 -6.82
N VAL A 199 -5.06 7.12 -7.27
CA VAL A 199 -4.80 7.42 -8.68
C VAL A 199 -3.36 7.10 -8.97
N VAL A 200 -3.12 6.33 -10.04
CA VAL A 200 -1.80 6.03 -10.55
C VAL A 200 -1.73 6.46 -12.01
N GLN A 201 -0.81 7.34 -12.33
CA GLN A 201 -0.55 7.80 -13.70
C GLN A 201 0.88 7.42 -14.09
N LEU A 202 1.00 6.69 -15.18
CA LEU A 202 2.27 6.19 -15.70
C LEU A 202 2.52 6.78 -17.09
N PRO A 203 3.18 7.96 -17.17
CA PRO A 203 3.47 8.60 -18.45
C PRO A 203 4.39 7.74 -19.31
N GLY A 204 4.08 7.65 -20.61
CA GLY A 204 4.93 6.93 -21.58
C GLY A 204 4.80 5.41 -21.56
N VAL A 205 3.99 4.84 -20.67
CA VAL A 205 3.70 3.40 -20.66
C VAL A 205 2.59 3.11 -21.69
N GLN A 206 2.89 2.32 -22.71
CA GLN A 206 1.92 1.96 -23.77
C GLN A 206 1.29 0.59 -23.52
N ASP A 207 1.98 -0.30 -22.81
CA ASP A 207 1.52 -1.65 -22.52
C ASP A 207 0.70 -1.68 -21.22
N THR A 208 -0.62 -1.66 -21.37
CA THR A 208 -1.56 -1.73 -20.25
C THR A 208 -1.56 -3.08 -19.55
N ALA A 209 -1.14 -4.16 -20.22
CA ALA A 209 -1.07 -5.48 -19.60
C ALA A 209 0.06 -5.56 -18.58
N LYS A 210 1.27 -5.11 -18.94
CA LYS A 210 2.40 -5.01 -18.02
C LYS A 210 2.12 -4.05 -16.85
N ALA A 211 1.35 -2.98 -17.09
CA ALA A 211 0.99 -2.04 -16.05
C ALA A 211 -0.03 -2.59 -15.04
N LYS A 212 -0.81 -3.63 -15.41
CA LYS A 212 -1.74 -4.31 -14.49
C LYS A 212 -1.07 -5.35 -13.59
N ASP A 213 0.10 -5.85 -14.00
CA ASP A 213 0.86 -6.84 -13.24
C ASP A 213 1.70 -6.22 -12.08
N ILE A 214 1.59 -4.90 -11.93
CA ILE A 214 2.17 -4.12 -10.82
C ILE A 214 1.34 -4.27 -9.54
#